data_9185dcd6a9175c87abba0c37474bdd53
#
_entry.id   9185dcd6a9175c87abba0c37474bdd53
#
_cell.length_a   1.000
_cell.length_b   1.000
_cell.length_c   1.000
_cell.angle_alpha   90.00
_cell.angle_beta   90.00
_cell.angle_gamma   90.00
#
_symmetry.space_group_name_H-M   'P 1'
#
loop_
_entity.id
_entity.type
_entity.pdbx_description
1 polymer ?
#
loop_
_entity_poly.entity_id
_entity_poly.type
_entity_poly.pdbx_seq_one_letter_code
_entity_poly.pdbx_strand_id
1 'polypeptide(L)'
;DAGLLGDEIITNGRTGVSYGSSTGSLDAILDFYSMCIDKEVKLLNSGSYIKMMPQTTAVNISLYFQTHGRLIPTSTACTSGSMGIGYAYEAIKDGYQDVMIAGGAEEIHPTQVGVFDTLYATSSKNNTPELTPSPFDKNRDGLVIGEGAGTLILEEYEHAKARGAHIYCEMVGYGVSCDAYHMTAPAPEGIGGAKAMINALQDASLEAN
;
A
#
# COMPACT_ATOMS: atom_id res chain seq x y z
N ASP A 1 -0.10 -16.72 -10.48
CA ASP A 1 1.03 -17.38 -9.82
C ASP A 1 0.56 -18.18 -8.59
N ALA A 2 -0.37 -17.64 -7.77
CA ALA A 2 -0.87 -18.34 -6.58
C ALA A 2 -1.70 -19.60 -6.89
N GLY A 3 -2.20 -19.78 -8.12
CA GLY A 3 -2.98 -20.95 -8.52
C GLY A 3 -4.37 -21.06 -7.92
N LEU A 4 -4.94 -19.94 -7.46
CA LEU A 4 -6.25 -19.90 -6.79
C LEU A 4 -7.41 -19.50 -7.71
N LEU A 5 -7.15 -19.11 -8.96
CA LEU A 5 -8.23 -18.72 -9.87
C LEU A 5 -9.18 -19.89 -10.13
N GLY A 6 -10.46 -19.69 -9.81
CA GLY A 6 -11.50 -20.70 -9.90
C GLY A 6 -11.66 -21.58 -8.67
N ASP A 7 -10.83 -21.39 -7.65
CA ASP A 7 -10.99 -22.06 -6.36
C ASP A 7 -12.13 -21.40 -5.56
N GLU A 8 -12.94 -22.19 -4.89
CA GLU A 8 -14.08 -21.71 -4.09
C GLU A 8 -13.64 -20.85 -2.91
N ILE A 9 -12.39 -20.98 -2.44
CA ILE A 9 -11.86 -20.19 -1.34
C ILE A 9 -11.92 -18.68 -1.62
N ILE A 10 -11.85 -18.27 -2.92
CA ILE A 10 -11.93 -16.88 -3.31
C ILE A 10 -13.29 -16.27 -2.91
N THR A 11 -14.38 -17.04 -3.09
CA THR A 11 -15.75 -16.53 -2.96
C THR A 11 -16.49 -17.00 -1.72
N ASN A 12 -15.95 -17.97 -0.96
CA ASN A 12 -16.62 -18.55 0.21
C ASN A 12 -16.51 -17.73 1.50
N GLY A 13 -15.89 -16.53 1.45
CA GLY A 13 -15.71 -15.66 2.60
C GLY A 13 -14.37 -15.84 3.34
N ARG A 14 -13.53 -16.80 2.92
CA ARG A 14 -12.21 -17.03 3.52
C ARG A 14 -11.08 -16.27 2.84
N THR A 15 -11.36 -15.60 1.69
CA THR A 15 -10.42 -14.69 1.03
C THR A 15 -10.82 -13.25 1.26
N GLY A 16 -9.88 -12.47 1.82
CA GLY A 16 -10.03 -11.04 2.04
C GLY A 16 -9.07 -10.19 1.18
N VAL A 17 -9.21 -8.90 1.28
CA VAL A 17 -8.36 -7.90 0.61
C VAL A 17 -7.84 -6.91 1.64
N SER A 18 -6.53 -6.67 1.66
CA SER A 18 -5.91 -5.59 2.42
C SER A 18 -4.97 -4.82 1.52
N TYR A 19 -5.40 -3.63 1.06
CA TYR A 19 -4.73 -2.97 -0.04
C TYR A 19 -4.69 -1.45 0.14
N GLY A 20 -3.52 -0.86 -0.11
CA GLY A 20 -3.23 0.52 0.17
C GLY A 20 -3.20 1.43 -1.06
N SER A 21 -3.62 2.67 -0.83
CA SER A 21 -3.39 3.81 -1.72
C SER A 21 -3.34 5.07 -0.86
N SER A 22 -2.49 6.03 -1.20
CA SER A 22 -2.37 7.26 -0.40
C SER A 22 -3.42 8.30 -0.78
N THR A 23 -3.82 8.38 -2.04
CA THR A 23 -4.67 9.48 -2.55
C THR A 23 -5.88 9.05 -3.38
N GLY A 24 -5.96 7.80 -3.85
CA GLY A 24 -6.91 7.44 -4.90
C GLY A 24 -6.54 8.12 -6.23
N SER A 25 -7.51 8.35 -7.12
CA SER A 25 -7.28 9.02 -8.41
C SER A 25 -7.29 10.53 -8.28
N LEU A 26 -6.16 11.16 -8.57
CA LEU A 26 -6.02 12.61 -8.60
C LEU A 26 -6.66 13.23 -9.85
N ASP A 27 -6.72 12.52 -10.97
CA ASP A 27 -7.49 12.95 -12.13
C ASP A 27 -8.97 13.14 -11.80
N ALA A 28 -9.55 12.25 -10.99
CA ALA A 28 -10.92 12.39 -10.53
C ALA A 28 -11.14 13.61 -9.63
N ILE A 29 -10.11 14.05 -8.90
CA ILE A 29 -10.15 15.29 -8.09
C ILE A 29 -10.22 16.53 -8.98
N LEU A 30 -9.62 16.51 -10.17
CA LEU A 30 -9.69 17.62 -11.12
C LEU A 30 -11.13 17.91 -11.57
N ASP A 31 -11.98 16.90 -11.66
CA ASP A 31 -13.40 17.08 -12.00
C ASP A 31 -14.09 18.00 -10.98
N PHE A 32 -13.79 17.80 -9.68
CA PHE A 32 -14.32 18.66 -8.60
C PHE A 32 -13.68 20.06 -8.61
N TYR A 33 -12.40 20.15 -8.92
CA TYR A 33 -11.70 21.41 -9.01
C TYR A 33 -12.32 22.30 -10.10
N SER A 34 -12.58 21.73 -11.27
CA SER A 34 -13.25 22.40 -12.38
C SER A 34 -14.62 22.95 -11.96
N MET A 35 -15.41 22.15 -11.23
CA MET A 35 -16.68 22.62 -10.67
C MET A 35 -16.49 23.84 -9.75
N CYS A 36 -15.48 23.81 -8.88
CA CYS A 36 -15.22 24.91 -7.94
C CYS A 36 -14.82 26.20 -8.63
N ILE A 37 -14.03 26.12 -9.70
CA ILE A 37 -13.52 27.27 -10.46
C ILE A 37 -14.54 27.79 -11.45
N ASP A 38 -15.06 26.93 -12.32
CA ASP A 38 -15.90 27.29 -13.44
C ASP A 38 -17.37 27.41 -13.06
N LYS A 39 -17.73 26.92 -11.85
CA LYS A 39 -19.13 26.83 -11.37
C LYS A 39 -20.02 25.95 -12.25
N GLU A 40 -19.43 25.00 -12.96
CA GLU A 40 -20.09 24.08 -13.86
C GLU A 40 -19.86 22.63 -13.43
N VAL A 41 -20.89 21.83 -13.52
CA VAL A 41 -20.87 20.39 -13.14
C VAL A 41 -20.65 19.46 -14.33
N LYS A 42 -20.10 19.96 -15.44
CA LYS A 42 -19.99 19.22 -16.69
C LYS A 42 -19.13 17.95 -16.61
N LEU A 43 -18.07 17.99 -15.82
CA LEU A 43 -17.12 16.89 -15.69
C LEU A 43 -17.51 15.91 -14.58
N LEU A 44 -18.31 16.34 -13.62
CA LEU A 44 -18.68 15.51 -12.48
C LEU A 44 -19.61 14.37 -12.87
N ASN A 45 -19.29 13.21 -12.39
CA ASN A 45 -20.13 12.02 -12.45
C ASN A 45 -19.96 11.18 -11.17
N SER A 46 -20.79 10.17 -10.99
CA SER A 46 -20.70 9.29 -9.81
C SER A 46 -19.35 8.56 -9.71
N GLY A 47 -18.72 8.30 -10.85
CA GLY A 47 -17.39 7.70 -10.88
C GLY A 47 -16.30 8.62 -10.34
N SER A 48 -16.37 9.94 -10.59
CA SER A 48 -15.40 10.92 -10.07
C SER A 48 -15.33 10.85 -8.53
N TYR A 49 -16.50 10.83 -7.86
CA TYR A 49 -16.57 10.73 -6.40
C TYR A 49 -15.94 9.44 -5.86
N ILE A 50 -16.22 8.31 -6.48
CA ILE A 50 -15.71 7.02 -6.04
C ILE A 50 -14.20 6.91 -6.30
N LYS A 51 -13.75 7.31 -7.49
CA LYS A 51 -12.33 7.17 -7.88
C LYS A 51 -11.37 8.01 -7.04
N MET A 52 -11.79 9.17 -6.54
CA MET A 52 -10.92 10.01 -5.72
C MET A 52 -10.61 9.44 -4.34
N MET A 53 -11.35 8.41 -3.91
CA MET A 53 -11.18 7.83 -2.58
C MET A 53 -10.16 6.68 -2.60
N PRO A 54 -9.15 6.68 -1.71
CA PRO A 54 -8.08 5.67 -1.73
C PRO A 54 -8.58 4.24 -1.49
N GLN A 55 -9.67 4.05 -0.72
CA GLN A 55 -10.23 2.71 -0.49
C GLN A 55 -10.78 2.05 -1.76
N THR A 56 -11.02 2.79 -2.82
CA THR A 56 -11.56 2.25 -4.08
C THR A 56 -10.62 1.22 -4.71
N THR A 57 -9.32 1.35 -4.49
CA THR A 57 -8.34 0.36 -4.94
C THR A 57 -8.65 -1.03 -4.37
N ALA A 58 -8.80 -1.15 -3.06
CA ALA A 58 -9.17 -2.41 -2.41
C ALA A 58 -10.56 -2.90 -2.82
N VAL A 59 -11.53 -1.99 -2.94
CA VAL A 59 -12.90 -2.31 -3.36
C VAL A 59 -12.93 -2.90 -4.76
N ASN A 60 -12.20 -2.32 -5.72
CA ASN A 60 -12.18 -2.83 -7.09
C ASN A 60 -11.58 -4.24 -7.18
N ILE A 61 -10.55 -4.53 -6.39
CA ILE A 61 -9.98 -5.88 -6.30
C ILE A 61 -11.04 -6.86 -5.77
N SER A 62 -11.72 -6.50 -4.68
CA SER A 62 -12.77 -7.32 -4.10
C SER A 62 -13.92 -7.59 -5.08
N LEU A 63 -14.38 -6.56 -5.79
CA LEU A 63 -15.43 -6.69 -6.79
C LEU A 63 -15.00 -7.58 -7.98
N TYR A 64 -13.77 -7.43 -8.43
CA TYR A 64 -13.27 -8.19 -9.58
C TYR A 64 -13.17 -9.69 -9.27
N PHE A 65 -12.64 -10.04 -8.10
CA PHE A 65 -12.48 -11.42 -7.68
C PHE A 65 -13.68 -11.99 -6.91
N GLN A 66 -14.69 -11.16 -6.62
CA GLN A 66 -15.88 -11.53 -5.83
C GLN A 66 -15.50 -12.09 -4.45
N THR A 67 -14.51 -11.46 -3.80
CA THR A 67 -14.11 -11.86 -2.45
C THR A 67 -15.15 -11.38 -1.44
N HIS A 68 -15.55 -12.26 -0.52
CA HIS A 68 -16.56 -11.99 0.51
C HIS A 68 -15.95 -11.95 1.93
N GLY A 69 -14.62 -12.04 2.05
CA GLY A 69 -13.91 -11.90 3.30
C GLY A 69 -13.71 -10.44 3.73
N ARG A 70 -12.76 -10.22 4.63
CA ARG A 70 -12.44 -8.88 5.14
C ARG A 70 -11.95 -7.96 4.03
N LEU A 71 -12.42 -6.72 4.06
CA LEU A 71 -11.93 -5.63 3.21
C LEU A 71 -11.27 -4.58 4.10
N ILE A 72 -9.95 -4.45 4.00
CA ILE A 72 -9.12 -3.57 4.83
C ILE A 72 -8.38 -2.58 3.93
N PRO A 73 -8.96 -1.43 3.59
CA PRO A 73 -8.22 -0.39 2.88
C PRO A 73 -7.27 0.31 3.83
N THR A 74 -6.04 0.54 3.38
CA THR A 74 -5.02 1.28 4.12
C THR A 74 -4.65 2.58 3.42
N SER A 75 -4.57 3.66 4.17
CA SER A 75 -4.16 4.97 3.67
C SER A 75 -3.32 5.68 4.73
N THR A 76 -2.02 5.46 4.67
CA THR A 76 -1.00 5.95 5.59
C THR A 76 0.19 6.51 4.81
N ALA A 77 -0.11 7.30 3.77
CA ALA A 77 0.86 7.83 2.82
C ALA A 77 1.74 6.71 2.24
N CYS A 78 3.05 6.90 2.17
CA CYS A 78 4.01 5.96 1.55
C CYS A 78 4.03 4.57 2.18
N THR A 79 3.54 4.40 3.42
CA THR A 79 3.47 3.11 4.11
C THR A 79 2.17 2.35 3.87
N SER A 80 1.24 2.89 3.07
CA SER A 80 -0.09 2.28 2.84
C SER A 80 0.00 0.83 2.38
N GLY A 81 0.84 0.54 1.38
CA GLY A 81 1.03 -0.82 0.87
C GLY A 81 1.65 -1.77 1.92
N SER A 82 2.67 -1.30 2.65
CA SER A 82 3.31 -2.10 3.71
C SER A 82 2.34 -2.40 4.85
N MET A 83 1.50 -1.45 5.24
CA MET A 83 0.46 -1.67 6.25
C MET A 83 -0.63 -2.61 5.73
N GLY A 84 -0.98 -2.53 4.44
CA GLY A 84 -1.89 -3.49 3.81
C GLY A 84 -1.38 -4.92 3.93
N ILE A 85 -0.10 -5.15 3.67
CA ILE A 85 0.55 -6.45 3.82
C ILE A 85 0.56 -6.90 5.29
N GLY A 86 0.88 -6.00 6.22
CA GLY A 86 0.92 -6.30 7.64
C GLY A 86 -0.45 -6.71 8.21
N TYR A 87 -1.50 -5.96 7.91
CA TYR A 87 -2.86 -6.31 8.35
C TYR A 87 -3.40 -7.57 7.69
N ALA A 88 -2.96 -7.88 6.47
CA ALA A 88 -3.25 -9.16 5.83
C ALA A 88 -2.61 -10.33 6.59
N TYR A 89 -1.34 -10.18 6.98
CA TYR A 89 -0.63 -11.14 7.82
C TYR A 89 -1.35 -11.36 9.16
N GLU A 90 -1.69 -10.31 9.88
CA GLU A 90 -2.42 -10.40 11.14
C GLU A 90 -3.77 -11.10 10.95
N ALA A 91 -4.51 -10.77 9.88
CA ALA A 91 -5.80 -11.40 9.62
C ALA A 91 -5.70 -12.91 9.40
N ILE A 92 -4.64 -13.41 8.79
CA ILE A 92 -4.38 -14.84 8.60
C ILE A 92 -3.88 -15.46 9.91
N LYS A 93 -2.89 -14.85 10.55
CA LYS A 93 -2.30 -15.32 11.81
C LYS A 93 -3.35 -15.52 12.91
N ASP A 94 -4.31 -14.62 12.99
CA ASP A 94 -5.41 -14.67 13.95
C ASP A 94 -6.60 -15.53 13.49
N GLY A 95 -6.51 -16.22 12.34
CA GLY A 95 -7.52 -17.15 11.84
C GLY A 95 -8.77 -16.48 11.26
N TYR A 96 -8.76 -15.18 11.02
CA TYR A 96 -9.91 -14.50 10.42
C TYR A 96 -10.06 -14.82 8.94
N GLN A 97 -8.97 -15.01 8.22
CA GLN A 97 -8.94 -15.34 6.81
C GLN A 97 -7.92 -16.46 6.56
N ASP A 98 -8.10 -17.22 5.49
CA ASP A 98 -7.11 -18.20 5.04
C ASP A 98 -6.26 -17.64 3.90
N VAL A 99 -6.83 -16.71 3.11
CA VAL A 99 -6.14 -16.04 2.01
C VAL A 99 -6.37 -14.53 2.10
N MET A 100 -5.35 -13.76 1.82
CA MET A 100 -5.44 -12.30 1.69
C MET A 100 -4.74 -11.82 0.42
N ILE A 101 -5.44 -11.01 -0.37
CA ILE A 101 -4.84 -10.22 -1.46
C ILE A 101 -4.34 -8.93 -0.83
N ALA A 102 -3.02 -8.76 -0.81
CA ALA A 102 -2.37 -7.69 -0.06
C ALA A 102 -1.42 -6.87 -0.92
N GLY A 103 -1.27 -5.59 -0.63
CA GLY A 103 -0.34 -4.73 -1.36
C GLY A 103 -0.75 -3.27 -1.41
N GLY A 104 -0.43 -2.62 -2.51
CA GLY A 104 -0.78 -1.23 -2.74
C GLY A 104 -0.62 -0.83 -4.20
N ALA A 105 -1.31 0.24 -4.58
CA ALA A 105 -1.20 0.85 -5.89
C ALA A 105 -1.34 2.37 -5.78
N GLU A 106 -0.58 3.07 -6.62
CA GLU A 106 -0.62 4.53 -6.72
C GLU A 106 -0.47 4.95 -8.18
N GLU A 107 -1.18 5.98 -8.59
CA GLU A 107 -0.99 6.64 -9.88
C GLU A 107 -0.09 7.86 -9.75
N ILE A 108 0.65 8.20 -10.80
CA ILE A 108 1.41 9.45 -10.86
C ILE A 108 0.51 10.59 -11.34
N HIS A 109 0.66 11.76 -10.70
CA HIS A 109 -0.02 12.97 -11.13
C HIS A 109 0.87 14.20 -10.93
N PRO A 110 0.82 15.22 -11.81
CA PRO A 110 1.65 16.42 -11.70
C PRO A 110 1.52 17.17 -10.36
N THR A 111 0.36 17.10 -9.70
CA THR A 111 0.17 17.72 -8.38
C THR A 111 1.02 17.08 -7.31
N GLN A 112 1.27 15.78 -7.37
CA GLN A 112 2.18 15.08 -6.44
C GLN A 112 3.61 15.56 -6.65
N VAL A 113 4.05 15.65 -7.90
CA VAL A 113 5.39 16.18 -8.23
C VAL A 113 5.53 17.58 -7.68
N GLY A 114 4.57 18.47 -7.97
CA GLY A 114 4.60 19.86 -7.52
C GLY A 114 4.63 20.02 -6.01
N VAL A 115 3.87 19.21 -5.27
CA VAL A 115 3.88 19.26 -3.79
C VAL A 115 5.24 18.86 -3.22
N PHE A 116 5.82 17.76 -3.68
CA PHE A 116 7.13 17.31 -3.19
C PHE A 116 8.28 18.21 -3.63
N ASP A 117 8.14 18.87 -4.80
CA ASP A 117 9.09 19.87 -5.25
C ASP A 117 9.06 21.12 -4.35
N THR A 118 7.88 21.61 -3.99
CA THR A 118 7.75 22.74 -3.05
C THR A 118 8.26 22.43 -1.64
N LEU A 119 8.33 21.16 -1.27
CA LEU A 119 8.95 20.71 -0.01
C LEU A 119 10.46 20.49 -0.12
N TYR A 120 11.07 20.78 -1.28
CA TYR A 120 12.49 20.50 -1.56
C TYR A 120 12.87 19.03 -1.33
N ALA A 121 11.94 18.10 -1.59
CA ALA A 121 12.11 16.68 -1.32
C ALA A 121 12.42 15.87 -2.58
N THR A 122 12.27 16.45 -3.78
CA THR A 122 12.56 15.79 -5.05
C THR A 122 14.04 15.84 -5.40
N SER A 123 14.52 14.82 -6.12
CA SER A 123 15.86 14.82 -6.70
C SER A 123 16.01 15.95 -7.72
N SER A 124 17.15 16.60 -7.72
CA SER A 124 17.53 17.64 -8.69
C SER A 124 18.41 17.13 -9.84
N LYS A 125 18.68 15.83 -9.92
CA LYS A 125 19.56 15.21 -10.92
C LYS A 125 18.91 15.05 -12.31
N ASN A 126 18.28 16.10 -12.83
CA ASN A 126 17.57 16.07 -14.12
C ASN A 126 18.49 15.77 -15.33
N ASN A 127 19.79 16.10 -15.21
CA ASN A 127 20.75 15.86 -16.27
C ASN A 127 21.44 14.49 -16.17
N THR A 128 21.21 13.75 -15.10
CA THR A 128 21.77 12.43 -14.84
C THR A 128 20.73 11.54 -14.17
N PRO A 129 19.59 11.30 -14.84
CA PRO A 129 18.43 10.58 -14.25
C PRO A 129 18.76 9.14 -13.85
N GLU A 130 19.77 8.54 -14.46
CA GLU A 130 20.26 7.20 -14.12
C GLU A 130 20.93 7.10 -12.73
N LEU A 131 21.26 8.25 -12.12
CA LEU A 131 21.86 8.32 -10.77
C LEU A 131 20.84 8.61 -9.67
N THR A 132 19.55 8.55 -9.99
CA THR A 132 18.46 8.81 -9.04
C THR A 132 17.23 7.94 -9.38
N PRO A 133 16.40 7.51 -8.41
CA PRO A 133 16.61 7.63 -6.97
C PRO A 133 17.73 6.72 -6.47
N SER A 134 18.33 7.09 -5.34
CA SER A 134 19.41 6.30 -4.72
C SER A 134 19.06 6.06 -3.23
N PRO A 135 18.03 5.25 -2.92
CA PRO A 135 17.61 5.04 -1.56
C PRO A 135 18.74 4.44 -0.72
N PHE A 136 18.89 4.94 0.50
CA PHE A 136 19.96 4.59 1.46
C PHE A 136 21.38 5.01 1.06
N ASP A 137 21.63 5.52 -0.13
CA ASP A 137 22.93 6.05 -0.51
C ASP A 137 23.23 7.36 0.26
N LYS A 138 24.51 7.54 0.66
CA LYS A 138 24.92 8.76 1.35
C LYS A 138 24.85 10.02 0.48
N ASN A 139 24.91 9.86 -0.84
CA ASN A 139 24.87 10.95 -1.82
C ASN A 139 23.47 11.14 -2.42
N ARG A 140 22.43 10.51 -1.85
CA ARG A 140 21.05 10.71 -2.27
C ARG A 140 20.69 12.20 -2.14
N ASP A 141 19.92 12.71 -3.08
CA ASP A 141 19.54 14.11 -3.14
C ASP A 141 18.01 14.35 -3.10
N GLY A 142 17.25 13.29 -3.10
CA GLY A 142 15.79 13.39 -3.07
C GLY A 142 15.10 12.19 -3.69
N LEU A 143 13.80 12.25 -3.69
CA LEU A 143 12.94 11.20 -4.25
C LEU A 143 12.57 11.49 -5.71
N VAL A 144 12.13 10.47 -6.42
CA VAL A 144 11.54 10.55 -7.76
C VAL A 144 10.12 10.00 -7.66
N ILE A 145 9.15 10.81 -8.02
CA ILE A 145 7.74 10.40 -8.00
C ILE A 145 7.51 9.38 -9.11
N GLY A 146 6.85 8.28 -8.76
CA GLY A 146 6.51 7.21 -9.69
C GLY A 146 5.08 6.72 -9.50
N GLU A 147 4.71 5.76 -10.31
CA GLU A 147 3.45 5.03 -10.21
C GLU A 147 3.71 3.53 -10.25
N GLY A 148 2.76 2.77 -9.77
CA GLY A 148 2.85 1.31 -9.82
C GLY A 148 1.89 0.61 -8.89
N ALA A 149 1.88 -0.70 -9.01
CA ALA A 149 1.14 -1.59 -8.13
C ALA A 149 1.99 -2.82 -7.80
N GLY A 150 1.94 -3.22 -6.54
CA GLY A 150 2.56 -4.46 -6.07
C GLY A 150 1.57 -5.28 -5.27
N THR A 151 1.44 -6.56 -5.61
CA THR A 151 0.46 -7.44 -4.98
C THR A 151 1.12 -8.72 -4.49
N LEU A 152 0.85 -9.08 -3.26
CA LEU A 152 1.18 -10.37 -2.67
C LEU A 152 -0.12 -11.13 -2.39
N ILE A 153 -0.08 -12.43 -2.58
CA ILE A 153 -1.11 -13.34 -2.09
C ILE A 153 -0.52 -14.01 -0.86
N LEU A 154 -1.06 -13.65 0.30
CA LEU A 154 -0.73 -14.28 1.57
C LEU A 154 -1.75 -15.40 1.82
N GLU A 155 -1.27 -16.53 2.28
CA GLU A 155 -2.08 -17.72 2.48
C GLU A 155 -1.64 -18.44 3.75
N GLU A 156 -2.58 -19.02 4.48
CA GLU A 156 -2.30 -19.85 5.63
C GLU A 156 -1.39 -21.01 5.22
N TYR A 157 -0.35 -21.24 6.01
CA TYR A 157 0.75 -22.12 5.64
C TYR A 157 0.32 -23.57 5.37
N GLU A 158 -0.46 -24.18 6.27
CA GLU A 158 -0.90 -25.56 6.10
C GLU A 158 -1.92 -25.70 4.95
N HIS A 159 -2.74 -24.68 4.72
CA HIS A 159 -3.63 -24.63 3.58
C HIS A 159 -2.83 -24.60 2.26
N ALA A 160 -1.82 -23.75 2.16
CA ALA A 160 -0.94 -23.66 0.98
C ALA A 160 -0.22 -24.97 0.71
N LYS A 161 0.31 -25.61 1.76
CA LYS A 161 0.97 -26.92 1.65
C LYS A 161 0.02 -28.03 1.21
N ALA A 162 -1.18 -28.09 1.78
CA ALA A 162 -2.15 -29.14 1.50
C ALA A 162 -2.56 -29.17 0.03
N ARG A 163 -2.62 -28.01 -0.64
CA ARG A 163 -2.90 -27.92 -2.07
C ARG A 163 -1.66 -27.94 -2.98
N GLY A 164 -0.45 -28.08 -2.41
CA GLY A 164 0.81 -28.11 -3.16
C GLY A 164 1.19 -26.77 -3.78
N ALA A 165 0.85 -25.66 -3.16
CA ALA A 165 1.19 -24.33 -3.63
C ALA A 165 2.71 -24.12 -3.69
N HIS A 166 3.16 -23.30 -4.65
CA HIS A 166 4.53 -22.81 -4.63
C HIS A 166 4.67 -21.67 -3.61
N ILE A 167 5.40 -21.93 -2.54
CA ILE A 167 5.63 -20.97 -1.45
C ILE A 167 6.97 -20.29 -1.70
N TYR A 168 6.96 -18.98 -1.88
CA TYR A 168 8.19 -18.18 -2.05
C TYR A 168 8.92 -17.94 -0.73
N CYS A 169 8.20 -17.63 0.33
CA CYS A 169 8.72 -17.43 1.68
C CYS A 169 7.59 -17.49 2.70
N GLU A 170 7.96 -17.55 3.97
CA GLU A 170 7.05 -17.35 5.10
C GLU A 170 7.19 -15.93 5.64
N MET A 171 6.07 -15.26 5.90
CA MET A 171 6.03 -14.01 6.65
C MET A 171 5.90 -14.35 8.12
N VAL A 172 6.96 -14.15 8.89
CA VAL A 172 7.04 -14.62 10.29
C VAL A 172 6.80 -13.53 11.32
N GLY A 173 6.77 -12.26 10.91
CA GLY A 173 6.51 -11.15 11.81
C GLY A 173 6.20 -9.84 11.10
N TYR A 174 5.46 -8.99 11.79
CA TYR A 174 5.12 -7.65 11.37
C TYR A 174 5.31 -6.66 12.50
N GLY A 175 5.79 -5.45 12.18
CA GLY A 175 5.97 -4.41 13.17
C GLY A 175 5.64 -3.02 12.62
N VAL A 176 4.94 -2.25 13.41
CA VAL A 176 4.53 -0.89 13.09
C VAL A 176 4.70 -0.01 14.34
N SER A 177 4.96 1.26 14.12
CA SER A 177 5.01 2.28 15.17
C SER A 177 4.52 3.62 14.64
N CYS A 178 4.23 4.52 15.55
CA CYS A 178 3.93 5.91 15.24
C CYS A 178 4.96 6.80 15.94
N ASP A 179 5.58 7.72 15.20
CA ASP A 179 6.56 8.66 15.73
C ASP A 179 5.93 9.67 16.70
N ALA A 180 4.67 10.05 16.47
CA ALA A 180 3.96 11.11 17.22
C ALA A 180 4.78 12.39 17.40
N TYR A 181 5.59 12.73 16.41
CA TYR A 181 6.57 13.81 16.45
C TYR A 181 6.17 15.00 15.55
N HIS A 182 6.03 14.76 14.26
CA HIS A 182 5.73 15.77 13.26
C HIS A 182 4.88 15.20 12.13
N MET A 183 4.13 16.04 11.41
CA MET A 183 3.23 15.59 10.34
C MET A 183 3.96 14.91 9.18
N THR A 184 5.17 15.36 8.83
CA THR A 184 5.92 14.89 7.65
C THR A 184 7.37 14.53 7.94
N ALA A 185 7.96 15.04 9.03
CA ALA A 185 9.35 14.75 9.38
C ALA A 185 9.43 13.54 10.32
N PRO A 186 10.38 12.61 10.08
CA PRO A 186 10.62 11.50 11.01
C PRO A 186 11.14 12.00 12.35
N ALA A 187 10.90 11.24 13.40
CA ALA A 187 11.47 11.52 14.71
C ALA A 187 13.00 11.50 14.66
N PRO A 188 13.68 12.37 15.46
CA PRO A 188 15.13 12.38 15.52
C PRO A 188 15.71 10.98 15.79
N GLU A 189 16.90 10.74 15.28
CA GLU A 189 17.66 9.48 15.45
C GLU A 189 16.95 8.22 14.92
N GLY A 190 15.85 8.37 14.17
CA GLY A 190 15.13 7.24 13.58
C GLY A 190 14.43 6.34 14.60
N ILE A 191 14.09 6.87 15.76
CA ILE A 191 13.51 6.10 16.88
C ILE A 191 12.25 5.32 16.46
N GLY A 192 11.36 5.94 15.68
CA GLY A 192 10.14 5.28 15.23
C GLY A 192 10.42 4.10 14.30
N GLY A 193 11.30 4.27 13.32
CA GLY A 193 11.72 3.19 12.43
C GLY A 193 12.38 2.04 13.18
N ALA A 194 13.28 2.35 14.12
CA ALA A 194 13.91 1.35 14.98
C ALA A 194 12.89 0.56 15.80
N LYS A 195 11.88 1.25 16.37
CA LYS A 195 10.81 0.61 17.13
C LYS A 195 9.95 -0.32 16.25
N ALA A 196 9.63 0.08 15.02
CA ALA A 196 8.90 -0.79 14.09
C ALA A 196 9.68 -2.07 13.79
N MET A 197 11.01 -1.96 13.55
CA MET A 197 11.89 -3.11 13.33
C MET A 197 11.93 -4.03 14.56
N ILE A 198 12.08 -3.46 15.75
CA ILE A 198 12.08 -4.24 17.02
C ILE A 198 10.74 -4.97 17.19
N ASN A 199 9.62 -4.29 16.96
CA ASN A 199 8.30 -4.90 17.05
C ASN A 199 8.16 -6.09 16.09
N ALA A 200 8.66 -5.96 14.85
CA ALA A 200 8.62 -7.04 13.86
C ALA A 200 9.47 -8.25 14.29
N LEU A 201 10.67 -8.01 14.85
CA LEU A 201 11.53 -9.06 15.38
C LEU A 201 10.90 -9.76 16.58
N GLN A 202 10.27 -9.00 17.47
CA GLN A 202 9.56 -9.55 18.62
C GLN A 202 8.37 -10.40 18.20
N ASP A 203 7.58 -9.94 17.22
CA ASP A 203 6.46 -10.71 16.67
C ASP A 203 6.93 -12.02 16.02
N ALA A 204 8.08 -11.98 15.37
CA ALA A 204 8.73 -13.15 14.79
C ALA A 204 9.46 -14.05 15.80
N SER A 205 9.59 -13.64 17.08
CA SER A 205 10.43 -14.30 18.09
C SER A 205 11.90 -14.43 17.64
N LEU A 206 12.41 -13.40 16.97
CA LEU A 206 13.80 -13.30 16.48
C LEU A 206 14.57 -12.21 17.23
N GLU A 207 15.88 -12.36 17.28
CA GLU A 207 16.81 -11.34 17.78
C GLU A 207 17.54 -10.65 16.63
N ALA A 208 17.88 -9.38 16.82
CA ALA A 208 18.74 -8.67 15.88
C ALA A 208 20.18 -9.22 15.99
N ASN A 209 20.77 -9.63 14.89
CA ASN A 209 22.17 -10.08 14.80
C ASN A 209 23.10 -8.90 14.51
#